data_2f5f780c54301b5882df3c6a290bfd4c
#
_entry.id   2f5f780c54301b5882df3c6a290bfd4c
#
_cell.length_a   1.000
_cell.length_b   1.000
_cell.length_c   1.000
_cell.angle_alpha   90.00
_cell.angle_beta   90.00
_cell.angle_gamma   90.00
#
_symmetry.space_group_name_H-M   'P 1'
#
loop_
_entity.id
_entity.type
_entity.pdbx_description
1 polymer ?
#
loop_
_entity_poly.entity_id
_entity_poly.type
_entity_poly.pdbx_seq_one_letter_code
_entity_poly.pdbx_strand_id
1 'polypeptide(L)'
;MYLEVKDLAKSYNHNNPIIKKLDFSVKKGEIISFLGESGSGKTTFLKCISGLEAIDSGTIKLNGITLNSDNVYVKPQKRKIGFVFQDYPLFPHLTLRENITFNLNKQHADNLEYMINLSGLDKLLDRYPHELSGGEQQRGCIARALIRKPDLLLLDEPFSNLDSNIKFSMREEIYKIVKETKTTTILVTHDINDSMNIA
;
A
#
# COMPACT_ATOMS: atom_id res chain seq x y z
N MET A 1 2.75 13.42 -15.27
CA MET A 1 2.74 12.14 -14.51
C MET A 1 1.98 12.35 -13.20
N TYR A 2 1.44 11.29 -12.58
CA TYR A 2 0.69 11.39 -11.32
C TYR A 2 1.58 11.20 -10.10
N LEU A 3 2.44 10.17 -10.11
CA LEU A 3 3.59 10.06 -9.21
C LEU A 3 4.86 10.30 -10.01
N GLU A 4 5.75 11.11 -9.51
CA GLU A 4 7.08 11.38 -10.08
C GLU A 4 8.13 11.25 -8.99
N VAL A 5 9.12 10.43 -9.24
CA VAL A 5 10.31 10.24 -8.39
C VAL A 5 11.52 10.56 -9.26
N LYS A 6 12.40 11.44 -8.79
CA LYS A 6 13.60 11.86 -9.51
C LYS A 6 14.82 11.81 -8.62
N ASP A 7 15.91 11.24 -9.12
CA ASP A 7 17.21 11.14 -8.45
C ASP A 7 17.13 10.61 -7.02
N LEU A 8 16.13 9.75 -6.71
CA LEU A 8 15.91 9.23 -5.37
C LEU A 8 17.12 8.39 -4.91
N ALA A 9 17.73 8.80 -3.82
CA ALA A 9 18.77 8.03 -3.15
C ALA A 9 18.42 7.78 -1.68
N LYS A 10 18.78 6.58 -1.20
CA LYS A 10 18.61 6.17 0.19
C LYS A 10 19.69 5.20 0.62
N SER A 11 20.30 5.49 1.77
CA SER A 11 21.27 4.64 2.46
C SER A 11 20.90 4.53 3.93
N TYR A 12 21.13 3.38 4.56
CA TYR A 12 21.08 3.27 6.02
C TYR A 12 22.45 3.46 6.66
N ASN A 13 23.51 3.16 5.91
CA ASN A 13 24.90 3.40 6.31
C ASN A 13 25.61 4.13 5.17
N HIS A 14 26.53 5.04 5.51
CA HIS A 14 27.25 5.88 4.53
C HIS A 14 27.94 5.11 3.39
N ASN A 15 28.27 3.83 3.59
CA ASN A 15 29.03 3.02 2.62
C ASN A 15 28.17 2.04 1.81
N ASN A 16 26.86 1.94 2.06
CA ASN A 16 26.02 0.95 1.36
C ASN A 16 24.67 1.56 0.95
N PRO A 17 24.61 2.23 -0.22
CA PRO A 17 23.38 2.79 -0.73
C PRO A 17 22.42 1.66 -1.17
N ILE A 18 21.19 1.69 -0.65
CA ILE A 18 20.13 0.75 -1.00
C ILE A 18 19.43 1.20 -2.29
N ILE A 19 19.17 2.50 -2.41
CA ILE A 19 18.61 3.10 -3.62
C ILE A 19 19.63 4.09 -4.17
N LYS A 20 20.00 3.93 -5.45
CA LYS A 20 21.00 4.76 -6.14
C LYS A 20 20.35 5.50 -7.29
N LYS A 21 20.01 6.79 -7.11
CA LYS A 21 19.49 7.67 -8.17
C LYS A 21 18.38 7.04 -9.01
N LEU A 22 17.31 6.64 -8.35
CA LEU A 22 16.15 6.03 -9.00
C LEU A 22 15.25 7.11 -9.58
N ASP A 23 14.98 7.01 -10.89
CA ASP A 23 13.95 7.76 -11.59
C ASP A 23 12.77 6.85 -11.91
N PHE A 24 11.57 7.32 -11.61
CA PHE A 24 10.37 6.53 -11.78
C PHE A 24 9.13 7.41 -11.90
N SER A 25 8.16 7.00 -12.69
CA SER A 25 6.89 7.73 -12.80
C SER A 25 5.71 6.82 -13.08
N VAL A 26 4.53 7.21 -12.57
CA VAL A 26 3.26 6.48 -12.71
C VAL A 26 2.18 7.43 -13.19
N LYS A 27 1.28 6.96 -14.05
CA LYS A 27 0.06 7.67 -14.45
C LYS A 27 -1.04 7.44 -13.42
N LYS A 28 -2.04 8.31 -13.40
CA LYS A 28 -3.21 8.16 -12.52
C LYS A 28 -3.99 6.90 -12.86
N GLY A 29 -4.35 6.12 -11.85
CA GLY A 29 -5.11 4.87 -11.98
C GLY A 29 -4.31 3.68 -12.53
N GLU A 30 -3.02 3.85 -12.75
CA GLU A 30 -2.12 2.78 -13.18
C GLU A 30 -1.76 1.86 -12.00
N ILE A 31 -1.67 0.56 -12.27
CA ILE A 31 -1.19 -0.43 -11.31
C ILE A 31 0.17 -0.90 -11.79
N ILE A 32 1.18 -0.76 -10.96
CA ILE A 32 2.57 -1.13 -11.30
C ILE A 32 3.13 -2.08 -10.25
N SER A 33 3.84 -3.10 -10.70
CA SER A 33 4.56 -4.02 -9.82
C SER A 33 6.07 -3.87 -9.95
N PHE A 34 6.76 -3.89 -8.81
CA PHE A 34 8.21 -4.04 -8.73
C PHE A 34 8.55 -5.45 -8.31
N LEU A 35 9.16 -6.19 -9.22
CA LEU A 35 9.66 -7.53 -8.97
C LEU A 35 11.15 -7.48 -8.61
N GLY A 36 11.57 -8.26 -7.62
CA GLY A 36 12.97 -8.38 -7.26
C GLY A 36 13.19 -9.26 -6.04
N GLU A 37 14.43 -9.69 -5.83
CA GLU A 37 14.82 -10.52 -4.70
C GLU A 37 14.61 -9.83 -3.34
N SER A 38 14.53 -10.63 -2.27
CA SER A 38 14.50 -10.10 -0.91
C SER A 38 15.78 -9.29 -0.65
N GLY A 39 15.63 -8.14 0.01
CA GLY A 39 16.77 -7.24 0.28
C GLY A 39 17.14 -6.29 -0.86
N SER A 40 16.48 -6.32 -2.02
CA SER A 40 16.77 -5.41 -3.14
C SER A 40 16.32 -3.95 -2.93
N GLY A 41 15.75 -3.60 -1.77
CA GLY A 41 15.36 -2.24 -1.44
C GLY A 41 13.90 -1.87 -1.74
N LYS A 42 13.06 -2.81 -2.18
CA LYS A 42 11.64 -2.57 -2.55
C LYS A 42 10.81 -1.96 -1.42
N THR A 43 10.85 -2.57 -0.24
CA THR A 43 10.18 -2.05 0.97
C THR A 43 10.71 -0.66 1.34
N THR A 44 12.02 -0.45 1.26
CA THR A 44 12.64 0.86 1.51
C THR A 44 12.12 1.90 0.54
N PHE A 45 11.99 1.56 -0.75
CA PHE A 45 11.42 2.43 -1.76
C PHE A 45 9.98 2.84 -1.41
N LEU A 46 9.11 1.89 -1.05
CA LEU A 46 7.74 2.20 -0.62
C LEU A 46 7.71 3.07 0.63
N LYS A 47 8.58 2.79 1.62
CA LYS A 47 8.71 3.61 2.83
C LYS A 47 9.17 5.04 2.54
N CYS A 48 10.06 5.24 1.58
CA CYS A 48 10.46 6.58 1.12
C CYS A 48 9.28 7.33 0.49
N ILE A 49 8.52 6.70 -0.40
CA ILE A 49 7.34 7.32 -1.03
C ILE A 49 6.29 7.69 0.03
N SER A 50 6.02 6.80 0.98
CA SER A 50 5.04 7.04 2.04
C SER A 50 5.51 8.06 3.09
N GLY A 51 6.82 8.35 3.16
CA GLY A 51 7.44 9.21 4.16
C GLY A 51 7.69 8.54 5.50
N LEU A 52 7.57 7.21 5.57
CA LEU A 52 7.97 6.43 6.74
C LEU A 52 9.48 6.38 6.89
N GLU A 53 10.21 6.56 5.78
CA GLU A 53 11.65 6.73 5.73
C GLU A 53 12.00 8.05 5.05
N ALA A 54 12.97 8.77 5.59
CA ALA A 54 13.53 9.95 4.96
C ALA A 54 14.43 9.54 3.78
N ILE A 55 14.40 10.30 2.70
CA ILE A 55 15.34 10.15 1.58
C ILE A 55 16.62 10.91 1.86
N ASP A 56 17.74 10.48 1.27
CA ASP A 56 19.02 11.17 1.39
C ASP A 56 19.12 12.31 0.36
N SER A 57 18.58 12.08 -0.86
CA SER A 57 18.47 13.09 -1.91
C SER A 57 17.38 12.74 -2.91
N GLY A 58 17.04 13.68 -3.77
CA GLY A 58 16.04 13.50 -4.83
C GLY A 58 14.71 14.19 -4.52
N THR A 59 13.73 13.94 -5.39
CA THR A 59 12.40 14.56 -5.28
C THR A 59 11.30 13.53 -5.48
N ILE A 60 10.27 13.62 -4.63
CA ILE A 60 9.03 12.83 -4.76
C ILE A 60 7.86 13.80 -4.89
N LYS A 61 7.07 13.67 -5.98
CA LYS A 61 5.83 14.43 -6.22
C LYS A 61 4.67 13.48 -6.43
N LEU A 62 3.53 13.79 -5.82
CA LEU A 62 2.27 13.07 -6.02
C LEU A 62 1.18 14.07 -6.36
N ASN A 63 0.47 13.84 -7.47
CA ASN A 63 -0.61 14.71 -7.95
C ASN A 63 -0.21 16.19 -8.02
N GLY A 64 1.00 16.46 -8.51
CA GLY A 64 1.58 17.80 -8.61
C GLY A 64 2.12 18.40 -7.30
N ILE A 65 1.89 17.74 -6.15
CA ILE A 65 2.36 18.20 -4.84
C ILE A 65 3.72 17.59 -4.53
N THR A 66 4.71 18.41 -4.19
CA THR A 66 6.00 17.92 -3.72
C THR A 66 5.88 17.37 -2.31
N LEU A 67 6.16 16.08 -2.15
CA LEU A 67 6.15 15.37 -0.87
C LEU A 67 7.52 15.35 -0.19
N ASN A 68 8.58 15.26 -1.00
CA ASN A 68 9.98 15.32 -0.56
C ASN A 68 10.83 16.07 -1.58
N SER A 69 11.73 16.87 -1.08
CA SER A 69 12.87 17.51 -1.77
C SER A 69 13.87 17.99 -0.73
N ASP A 70 14.96 18.65 -1.13
CA ASP A 70 15.97 19.19 -0.20
C ASP A 70 15.37 20.10 0.86
N ASN A 71 14.30 20.83 0.53
CA ASN A 71 13.66 21.81 1.42
C ASN A 71 12.24 21.43 1.86
N VAL A 72 11.72 20.29 1.43
CA VAL A 72 10.33 19.87 1.70
C VAL A 72 10.30 18.45 2.25
N TYR A 73 9.63 18.29 3.39
CA TYR A 73 9.28 16.97 3.91
C TYR A 73 7.83 16.97 4.41
N VAL A 74 6.95 16.32 3.69
CA VAL A 74 5.56 16.10 4.09
C VAL A 74 5.49 14.86 4.98
N LYS A 75 4.98 15.00 6.20
CA LYS A 75 4.82 13.88 7.14
C LYS A 75 3.87 12.80 6.58
N PRO A 76 4.07 11.50 6.89
CA PRO A 76 3.28 10.38 6.34
C PRO A 76 1.77 10.60 6.42
N GLN A 77 1.24 11.03 7.57
CA GLN A 77 -0.18 11.23 7.80
C GLN A 77 -0.81 12.34 6.94
N LYS A 78 -0.01 13.17 6.27
CA LYS A 78 -0.46 14.22 5.35
C LYS A 78 -0.31 13.87 3.87
N ARG A 79 0.25 12.70 3.54
CA ARG A 79 0.56 12.31 2.15
C ARG A 79 -0.61 11.73 1.36
N LYS A 80 -1.77 11.51 1.94
CA LYS A 80 -2.91 10.81 1.28
C LYS A 80 -2.50 9.50 0.60
N ILE A 81 -1.62 8.74 1.24
CA ILE A 81 -1.11 7.46 0.77
C ILE A 81 -1.65 6.35 1.68
N GLY A 82 -2.26 5.33 1.09
CA GLY A 82 -2.58 4.08 1.77
C GLY A 82 -1.37 3.16 1.74
N PHE A 83 -1.03 2.55 2.86
CA PHE A 83 0.07 1.59 2.95
C PHE A 83 -0.44 0.28 3.56
N VAL A 84 -0.21 -0.84 2.87
CA VAL A 84 -0.48 -2.19 3.35
C VAL A 84 0.86 -2.88 3.54
N PHE A 85 1.19 -3.22 4.78
CA PHE A 85 2.41 -3.90 5.16
C PHE A 85 2.28 -5.41 4.97
N GLN A 86 3.39 -6.09 4.84
CA GLN A 86 3.50 -7.53 4.67
C GLN A 86 2.80 -8.34 5.77
N ASP A 87 2.85 -7.88 7.03
CA ASP A 87 2.32 -8.59 8.19
C ASP A 87 0.84 -8.29 8.49
N TYR A 88 0.14 -7.59 7.61
CA TYR A 88 -1.28 -7.20 7.75
C TYR A 88 -1.63 -6.65 9.15
N PRO A 89 -1.01 -5.55 9.61
CA PRO A 89 -1.12 -5.10 10.98
C PRO A 89 -2.51 -4.53 11.29
N LEU A 90 -3.45 -5.40 11.64
CA LEU A 90 -4.70 -5.02 12.28
C LEU A 90 -4.46 -4.82 13.78
N PHE A 91 -5.17 -3.87 14.37
CA PHE A 91 -5.12 -3.67 15.82
C PHE A 91 -5.80 -4.85 16.53
N PRO A 92 -5.09 -5.65 17.32
CA PRO A 92 -5.60 -6.93 17.85
C PRO A 92 -6.75 -6.76 18.85
N HIS A 93 -6.87 -5.61 19.48
CA HIS A 93 -7.89 -5.25 20.46
C HIS A 93 -9.13 -4.58 19.86
N LEU A 94 -9.17 -4.39 18.54
CA LEU A 94 -10.29 -3.83 17.80
C LEU A 94 -10.92 -4.88 16.90
N THR A 95 -12.24 -4.83 16.73
CA THR A 95 -12.95 -5.63 15.74
C THR A 95 -12.54 -5.24 14.32
N LEU A 96 -12.90 -6.03 13.31
CA LEU A 96 -12.63 -5.70 11.92
C LEU A 96 -13.28 -4.38 11.50
N ARG A 97 -14.52 -4.13 11.92
CA ARG A 97 -15.22 -2.86 11.69
C ARG A 97 -14.45 -1.69 12.28
N GLU A 98 -14.04 -1.79 13.53
CA GLU A 98 -13.28 -0.75 14.21
C GLU A 98 -11.90 -0.53 13.58
N ASN A 99 -11.26 -1.60 13.10
CA ASN A 99 -10.01 -1.50 12.35
C ASN A 99 -10.18 -0.73 11.05
N ILE A 100 -11.21 -1.06 10.24
CA ILE A 100 -11.49 -0.40 8.97
C ILE A 100 -11.83 1.08 9.20
N THR A 101 -12.61 1.39 10.23
CA THR A 101 -13.07 2.75 10.54
C THR A 101 -12.13 3.52 11.46
N PHE A 102 -11.01 2.92 11.86
CA PHE A 102 -10.08 3.54 12.80
C PHE A 102 -9.66 4.94 12.35
N ASN A 103 -9.94 5.95 13.19
CA ASN A 103 -9.67 7.36 12.91
C ASN A 103 -10.22 7.85 11.54
N LEU A 104 -11.40 7.34 11.15
CA LEU A 104 -12.07 7.73 9.91
C LEU A 104 -12.81 9.06 10.10
N ASN A 105 -12.57 10.00 9.19
CA ASN A 105 -13.30 11.27 9.18
C ASN A 105 -14.74 11.06 8.70
N LYS A 106 -15.70 11.86 9.20
CA LYS A 106 -17.12 11.79 8.83
C LYS A 106 -17.35 11.82 7.31
N GLN A 107 -16.57 12.59 6.58
CA GLN A 107 -16.65 12.70 5.11
C GLN A 107 -16.37 11.38 4.35
N HIS A 108 -15.80 10.37 5.00
CA HIS A 108 -15.53 9.05 4.41
C HIS A 108 -16.46 7.96 4.94
N ALA A 109 -17.35 8.28 5.88
CA ALA A 109 -18.28 7.32 6.48
C ALA A 109 -19.23 6.71 5.44
N ASP A 110 -19.70 7.50 4.48
CA ASP A 110 -20.61 7.07 3.41
C ASP A 110 -19.97 6.01 2.48
N ASN A 111 -18.63 5.87 2.52
CA ASN A 111 -17.91 4.89 1.72
C ASN A 111 -17.75 3.52 2.42
N LEU A 112 -18.18 3.41 3.68
CA LEU A 112 -17.95 2.23 4.50
C LEU A 112 -18.67 1.00 3.94
N GLU A 113 -19.95 1.13 3.68
CA GLU A 113 -20.80 0.03 3.19
C GLU A 113 -20.34 -0.47 1.83
N TYR A 114 -20.00 0.46 0.93
CA TYR A 114 -19.43 0.13 -0.37
C TYR A 114 -18.11 -0.64 -0.22
N MET A 115 -17.20 -0.19 0.65
CA MET A 115 -15.90 -0.83 0.84
C MET A 115 -16.03 -2.22 1.48
N ILE A 116 -16.92 -2.38 2.45
CA ILE A 116 -17.22 -3.66 3.09
C ILE A 116 -17.71 -4.67 2.04
N ASN A 117 -18.72 -4.31 1.25
CA ASN A 117 -19.30 -5.15 0.21
C ASN A 117 -18.25 -5.51 -0.87
N LEU A 118 -17.48 -4.53 -1.33
CA LEU A 118 -16.44 -4.73 -2.33
C LEU A 118 -15.34 -5.71 -1.84
N SER A 119 -15.03 -5.65 -0.54
CA SER A 119 -14.00 -6.50 0.07
C SER A 119 -14.55 -7.85 0.56
N GLY A 120 -15.86 -8.10 0.47
CA GLY A 120 -16.49 -9.35 0.93
C GLY A 120 -16.34 -9.58 2.43
N LEU A 121 -16.50 -8.52 3.23
CA LEU A 121 -16.25 -8.54 4.69
C LEU A 121 -17.52 -8.45 5.53
N ASP A 122 -18.72 -8.46 4.91
CA ASP A 122 -20.01 -8.21 5.55
C ASP A 122 -20.25 -9.06 6.81
N LYS A 123 -19.90 -10.33 6.75
CA LYS A 123 -20.15 -11.32 7.81
C LYS A 123 -19.04 -11.38 8.86
N LEU A 124 -18.01 -10.57 8.73
CA LEU A 124 -16.77 -10.67 9.52
C LEU A 124 -16.53 -9.44 10.41
N LEU A 125 -17.39 -8.44 10.32
CA LEU A 125 -17.15 -7.10 10.87
C LEU A 125 -16.99 -7.07 12.39
N ASP A 126 -17.66 -7.97 13.09
CA ASP A 126 -17.64 -8.03 14.56
C ASP A 126 -16.55 -8.98 15.10
N ARG A 127 -15.77 -9.63 14.20
CA ARG A 127 -14.65 -10.51 14.56
C ARG A 127 -13.40 -9.71 14.89
N TYR A 128 -12.61 -10.25 15.80
CA TYR A 128 -11.26 -9.76 16.09
C TYR A 128 -10.24 -10.34 15.10
N PRO A 129 -9.06 -9.71 14.93
CA PRO A 129 -8.03 -10.18 13.99
C PRO A 129 -7.63 -11.66 14.17
N HIS A 130 -7.55 -12.16 15.40
CA HIS A 130 -7.18 -13.55 15.69
C HIS A 130 -8.27 -14.57 15.29
N GLU A 131 -9.48 -14.12 15.01
CA GLU A 131 -10.59 -14.96 14.53
C GLU A 131 -10.72 -14.96 13.00
N LEU A 132 -9.84 -14.23 12.30
CA LEU A 132 -9.82 -14.08 10.86
C LEU A 132 -8.69 -14.90 10.23
N SER A 133 -8.96 -15.50 9.07
CA SER A 133 -7.91 -16.08 8.23
C SER A 133 -6.95 -15.00 7.70
N GLY A 134 -5.75 -15.40 7.28
CA GLY A 134 -4.77 -14.46 6.70
C GLY A 134 -5.31 -13.65 5.53
N GLY A 135 -6.10 -14.27 4.63
CA GLY A 135 -6.75 -13.58 3.53
C GLY A 135 -7.82 -12.58 3.96
N GLU A 136 -8.60 -12.90 5.00
CA GLU A 136 -9.59 -11.97 5.56
C GLU A 136 -8.91 -10.78 6.25
N GLN A 137 -7.82 -11.02 7.00
CA GLN A 137 -7.00 -9.96 7.59
C GLN A 137 -6.43 -9.03 6.51
N GLN A 138 -5.91 -9.61 5.42
CA GLN A 138 -5.38 -8.86 4.29
C GLN A 138 -6.44 -7.97 3.64
N ARG A 139 -7.63 -8.52 3.32
CA ARG A 139 -8.75 -7.71 2.79
C ARG A 139 -9.15 -6.60 3.76
N GLY A 140 -9.17 -6.88 5.05
CA GLY A 140 -9.41 -5.89 6.10
C GLY A 140 -8.39 -4.74 6.08
N CYS A 141 -7.09 -5.05 5.94
CA CYS A 141 -6.04 -4.04 5.82
C CYS A 141 -6.17 -3.19 4.56
N ILE A 142 -6.52 -3.82 3.42
CA ILE A 142 -6.75 -3.11 2.16
C ILE A 142 -7.98 -2.21 2.25
N ALA A 143 -9.09 -2.71 2.81
CA ALA A 143 -10.30 -1.92 3.04
C ALA A 143 -10.01 -0.69 3.93
N ARG A 144 -9.24 -0.88 5.02
CA ARG A 144 -8.79 0.22 5.89
C ARG A 144 -7.94 1.26 5.16
N ALA A 145 -7.08 0.82 4.25
CA ALA A 145 -6.24 1.73 3.47
C ALA A 145 -7.06 2.51 2.43
N LEU A 146 -8.02 1.84 1.75
CA LEU A 146 -8.78 2.41 0.64
C LEU A 146 -9.99 3.24 1.05
N ILE A 147 -10.61 2.99 2.22
CA ILE A 147 -11.81 3.71 2.68
C ILE A 147 -11.62 5.22 2.73
N ARG A 148 -10.38 5.67 2.92
CA ARG A 148 -9.98 7.08 2.96
C ARG A 148 -9.77 7.70 1.58
N LYS A 149 -10.00 6.95 0.50
CA LYS A 149 -9.77 7.37 -0.89
C LYS A 149 -8.37 7.96 -1.09
N PRO A 150 -7.32 7.19 -0.84
CA PRO A 150 -5.95 7.69 -1.00
C PRO A 150 -5.65 8.01 -2.47
N ASP A 151 -4.73 8.96 -2.70
CA ASP A 151 -4.21 9.26 -4.04
C ASP A 151 -3.31 8.12 -4.57
N LEU A 152 -2.66 7.38 -3.68
CA LEU A 152 -1.76 6.27 -4.00
C LEU A 152 -1.92 5.15 -2.97
N LEU A 153 -1.98 3.90 -3.44
CA LEU A 153 -1.93 2.69 -2.61
C LEU A 153 -0.58 2.01 -2.78
N LEU A 154 0.07 1.69 -1.68
CA LEU A 154 1.33 0.95 -1.63
C LEU A 154 1.09 -0.41 -0.98
N LEU A 155 1.46 -1.49 -1.68
CA LEU A 155 1.31 -2.86 -1.23
C LEU A 155 2.70 -3.50 -1.11
N ASP A 156 3.11 -3.82 0.11
CA ASP A 156 4.41 -4.42 0.42
C ASP A 156 4.26 -5.92 0.62
N GLU A 157 4.67 -6.71 -0.38
CA GLU A 157 4.58 -8.18 -0.41
C GLU A 157 3.23 -8.73 0.06
N PRO A 158 2.10 -8.27 -0.51
CA PRO A 158 0.77 -8.53 0.05
C PRO A 158 0.35 -10.00 0.05
N PHE A 159 1.04 -10.89 -0.65
CA PHE A 159 0.67 -12.31 -0.74
C PHE A 159 1.69 -13.25 -0.11
N SER A 160 2.76 -12.71 0.51
CA SER A 160 3.88 -13.54 1.02
C SER A 160 3.45 -14.52 2.12
N ASN A 161 2.54 -14.10 3.00
CA ASN A 161 2.10 -14.86 4.19
C ASN A 161 0.87 -15.75 3.93
N LEU A 162 0.48 -15.95 2.66
CA LEU A 162 -0.67 -16.79 2.30
C LEU A 162 -0.23 -18.16 1.78
N ASP A 163 -1.04 -19.16 2.05
CA ASP A 163 -0.88 -20.49 1.46
C ASP A 163 -1.01 -20.44 -0.06
N SER A 164 -0.21 -21.27 -0.76
CA SER A 164 -0.16 -21.31 -2.23
C SER A 164 -1.54 -21.53 -2.88
N ASN A 165 -2.40 -22.32 -2.26
CA ASN A 165 -3.74 -22.63 -2.77
C ASN A 165 -4.70 -21.43 -2.72
N ILE A 166 -4.45 -20.49 -1.80
CA ILE A 166 -5.29 -19.30 -1.59
C ILE A 166 -4.74 -18.10 -2.37
N LYS A 167 -3.45 -18.09 -2.67
CA LYS A 167 -2.80 -16.94 -3.35
C LYS A 167 -3.49 -16.54 -4.64
N PHE A 168 -3.91 -17.53 -5.46
CA PHE A 168 -4.52 -17.22 -6.76
C PHE A 168 -5.84 -16.46 -6.60
N SER A 169 -6.78 -16.98 -5.80
CA SER A 169 -8.06 -16.30 -5.55
C SER A 169 -7.88 -14.93 -4.90
N MET A 170 -6.93 -14.82 -3.97
CA MET A 170 -6.64 -13.56 -3.30
C MET A 170 -6.07 -12.49 -4.24
N ARG A 171 -5.22 -12.87 -5.20
CA ARG A 171 -4.73 -11.95 -6.24
C ARG A 171 -5.89 -11.36 -7.03
N GLU A 172 -6.81 -12.20 -7.50
CA GLU A 172 -7.98 -11.76 -8.25
C GLU A 172 -8.90 -10.84 -7.43
N GLU A 173 -9.15 -11.20 -6.17
CA GLU A 173 -9.97 -10.39 -5.27
C GLU A 173 -9.35 -9.01 -5.03
N ILE A 174 -8.06 -8.94 -4.73
CA ILE A 174 -7.35 -7.68 -4.50
C ILE A 174 -7.27 -6.86 -5.77
N TYR A 175 -6.97 -7.48 -6.91
CA TYR A 175 -6.99 -6.82 -8.20
C TYR A 175 -8.35 -6.19 -8.50
N LYS A 176 -9.44 -6.92 -8.27
CA LYS A 176 -10.80 -6.41 -8.42
C LYS A 176 -11.04 -5.17 -7.53
N ILE A 177 -10.68 -5.25 -6.24
CA ILE A 177 -10.83 -4.13 -5.30
C ILE A 177 -10.07 -2.89 -5.78
N VAL A 178 -8.80 -3.06 -6.17
CA VAL A 178 -7.94 -1.96 -6.61
C VAL A 178 -8.45 -1.36 -7.93
N LYS A 179 -8.88 -2.19 -8.87
CA LYS A 179 -9.41 -1.77 -10.17
C LYS A 179 -10.73 -1.02 -10.03
N GLU A 180 -11.65 -1.52 -9.22
CA GLU A 180 -12.96 -0.87 -8.97
C GLU A 180 -12.80 0.49 -8.28
N THR A 181 -11.84 0.62 -7.38
CA THR A 181 -11.55 1.90 -6.72
C THR A 181 -10.78 2.87 -7.60
N LYS A 182 -10.23 2.44 -8.75
CA LYS A 182 -9.40 3.22 -9.68
C LYS A 182 -8.23 3.92 -8.99
N THR A 183 -7.74 3.33 -7.89
CA THR A 183 -6.65 3.89 -7.10
C THR A 183 -5.32 3.57 -7.78
N THR A 184 -4.48 4.59 -7.98
CA THR A 184 -3.10 4.39 -8.44
C THR A 184 -2.39 3.49 -7.43
N THR A 185 -1.76 2.41 -7.90
CA THR A 185 -1.23 1.38 -6.99
C THR A 185 0.18 0.97 -7.37
N ILE A 186 1.03 0.86 -6.37
CA ILE A 186 2.37 0.24 -6.49
C ILE A 186 2.40 -0.99 -5.60
N LEU A 187 2.71 -2.11 -6.21
CA LEU A 187 2.93 -3.40 -5.57
C LEU A 187 4.42 -3.74 -5.60
N VAL A 188 4.97 -4.20 -4.50
CA VAL A 188 6.29 -4.85 -4.50
C VAL A 188 6.14 -6.31 -4.12
N THR A 189 6.85 -7.18 -4.82
CA THR A 189 6.80 -8.63 -4.62
C THR A 189 8.10 -9.29 -5.06
N HIS A 190 8.35 -10.51 -4.61
CA HIS A 190 9.38 -11.39 -5.14
C HIS A 190 8.79 -12.52 -6.00
N ASP A 191 7.45 -12.64 -6.08
CA ASP A 191 6.75 -13.66 -6.88
C ASP A 191 6.32 -13.07 -8.24
N ILE A 192 6.78 -13.68 -9.32
CA ILE A 192 6.46 -13.25 -10.69
C ILE A 192 4.96 -13.35 -10.98
N ASN A 193 4.26 -14.31 -10.37
CA ASN A 193 2.82 -14.47 -10.55
C ASN A 193 2.02 -13.31 -9.95
N ASP A 194 2.50 -12.72 -8.85
CA ASP A 194 1.88 -11.52 -8.27
C ASP A 194 1.98 -10.34 -9.27
N SER A 195 3.14 -10.22 -9.91
CA SER A 195 3.40 -9.17 -10.90
C SER A 195 2.55 -9.33 -12.15
N MET A 196 2.42 -10.54 -12.69
CA MET A 196 1.70 -10.80 -13.95
C MET A 196 0.18 -10.70 -13.82
N ASN A 197 -0.39 -10.96 -12.64
CA ASN A 197 -1.84 -10.98 -12.43
C ASN A 197 -2.41 -9.62 -11.97
N ILE A 198 -1.59 -8.70 -11.48
CA ILE A 198 -2.04 -7.45 -10.89
C ILE A 198 -1.65 -6.22 -11.71
N ALA A 199 -0.52 -6.23 -12.40
CA ALA A 199 0.01 -5.08 -13.13
C ALA A 199 -0.22 -5.13 -14.65
#